data_f10145b567287702c9df30fc6c4d3dbd
#
_entry.id   f10145b567287702c9df30fc6c4d3dbd
#
_cell.length_a   1.000
_cell.length_b   1.000
_cell.length_c   1.000
_cell.angle_alpha   90.00
_cell.angle_beta   90.00
_cell.angle_gamma   90.00
#
_symmetry.space_group_name_H-M   'P 1'
#
loop_
_entity.id
_entity.type
_entity.pdbx_description
1 polymer ?
#
loop_
_entity_poly.entity_id
_entity_poly.type
_entity_poly.pdbx_seq_one_letter_code
_entity_poly.pdbx_strand_id
1 'polypeptide(L)'
;MMDLPTIISWVGTVIGIILNLSPAVLFYNIHLGKEKYTNIPETMLIFNILCSSLWACYWYLQEDKFVPFFSAMAGLGLSEIFSLLYLYYFSGKCLKKYLLFALLEINLVIEFNYVLIRIIGDYSMVGNIAVVVNILTYIAPGQNIIKVCKEKNYRLIPIASTLSGASCALSWLLFGILIKDIHTIIPNSLGLIFAAINSFTWAYFYCNRDKNDDEENGQKELITPEKEEI
;
A
#
# COMPACT_ATOMS: atom_id res chain seq x y z
N MET A 1 32.73 0.23 -0.45
CA MET A 1 31.92 0.02 0.77
C MET A 1 30.63 0.78 0.54
N MET A 2 29.45 0.16 0.72
CA MET A 2 28.17 0.90 0.60
C MET A 2 28.10 1.95 1.72
N ASP A 3 27.64 3.16 1.39
CA ASP A 3 27.41 4.20 2.38
C ASP A 3 26.14 3.94 3.19
N LEU A 4 26.02 4.58 4.37
CA LEU A 4 24.93 4.38 5.29
C LEU A 4 23.53 4.66 4.66
N PRO A 5 23.32 5.75 3.89
CA PRO A 5 22.06 5.98 3.20
C PRO A 5 21.67 4.84 2.27
N THR A 6 22.60 4.31 1.49
CA THR A 6 22.35 3.17 0.60
C THR A 6 21.93 1.91 1.37
N ILE A 7 22.57 1.60 2.50
CA ILE A 7 22.19 0.44 3.33
C ILE A 7 20.75 0.62 3.85
N ILE A 8 20.42 1.79 4.39
CA ILE A 8 19.09 2.08 4.93
C ILE A 8 18.02 2.03 3.84
N SER A 9 18.32 2.55 2.64
CA SER A 9 17.37 2.49 1.52
C SER A 9 17.11 1.06 1.04
N TRP A 10 18.10 0.16 1.09
CA TRP A 10 17.89 -1.27 0.82
C TRP A 10 16.99 -1.93 1.87
N VAL A 11 17.17 -1.61 3.16
CA VAL A 11 16.29 -2.10 4.23
C VAL A 11 14.85 -1.66 3.96
N GLY A 12 14.63 -0.36 3.69
CA GLY A 12 13.31 0.19 3.34
C GLY A 12 12.72 -0.48 2.10
N THR A 13 13.54 -0.75 1.08
CA THR A 13 13.13 -1.44 -0.15
C THR A 13 12.64 -2.85 0.13
N VAL A 14 13.39 -3.65 0.88
CA VAL A 14 12.99 -5.04 1.20
C VAL A 14 11.68 -5.06 1.98
N ILE A 15 11.55 -4.23 3.01
CA ILE A 15 10.31 -4.12 3.79
C ILE A 15 9.16 -3.66 2.91
N GLY A 16 9.39 -2.66 2.04
CA GLY A 16 8.40 -2.13 1.11
C GLY A 16 7.91 -3.19 0.11
N ILE A 17 8.80 -4.01 -0.45
CA ILE A 17 8.43 -5.11 -1.34
C ILE A 17 7.55 -6.13 -0.60
N ILE A 18 7.91 -6.52 0.63
CA ILE A 18 7.12 -7.44 1.45
C ILE A 18 5.71 -6.87 1.70
N LEU A 19 5.61 -5.59 2.02
CA LEU A 19 4.32 -4.91 2.21
C LEU A 19 3.50 -4.88 0.92
N ASN A 20 4.12 -4.56 -0.21
CA ASN A 20 3.45 -4.54 -1.50
C ASN A 20 3.01 -5.92 -1.98
N LEU A 21 3.55 -7.01 -1.42
CA LEU A 21 3.09 -8.37 -1.67
C LEU A 21 1.86 -8.76 -0.83
N SER A 22 1.46 -7.96 0.15
CA SER A 22 0.32 -8.29 1.03
C SER A 22 -0.99 -8.60 0.29
N PRO A 23 -1.37 -7.96 -0.84
CA PRO A 23 -2.56 -8.33 -1.60
C PRO A 23 -2.51 -9.74 -2.20
N ALA A 24 -1.33 -10.36 -2.33
CA ALA A 24 -1.20 -11.71 -2.89
C ALA A 24 -2.03 -12.75 -2.12
N VAL A 25 -2.13 -12.62 -0.79
CA VAL A 25 -2.95 -13.52 0.05
C VAL A 25 -4.42 -13.40 -0.31
N LEU A 26 -4.93 -12.18 -0.52
CA LEU A 26 -6.31 -11.94 -0.92
C LEU A 26 -6.59 -12.52 -2.32
N PHE A 27 -5.72 -12.28 -3.29
CA PHE A 27 -5.85 -12.86 -4.64
C PHE A 27 -5.76 -14.39 -4.64
N TYR A 28 -4.93 -14.98 -3.76
CA TYR A 28 -4.89 -16.42 -3.57
C TYR A 28 -6.22 -16.96 -3.03
N ASN A 29 -6.83 -16.30 -2.05
CA ASN A 29 -8.14 -16.67 -1.52
C ASN A 29 -9.26 -16.53 -2.57
N ILE A 30 -9.18 -15.50 -3.42
CA ILE A 30 -10.11 -15.33 -4.55
C ILE A 30 -9.94 -16.48 -5.56
N HIS A 31 -8.70 -16.88 -5.84
CA HIS A 31 -8.42 -18.00 -6.74
C HIS A 31 -9.02 -19.32 -6.21
N LEU A 32 -8.96 -19.55 -4.89
CA LEU A 32 -9.56 -20.71 -4.23
C LEU A 32 -11.08 -20.60 -4.05
N GLY A 33 -11.72 -19.50 -4.48
CA GLY A 33 -13.15 -19.27 -4.32
C GLY A 33 -13.60 -18.96 -2.87
N LYS A 34 -12.65 -18.70 -1.95
CA LYS A 34 -12.93 -18.34 -0.55
C LYS A 34 -13.34 -16.88 -0.39
N GLU A 35 -12.97 -16.03 -1.36
CA GLU A 35 -13.24 -14.60 -1.35
C GLU A 35 -13.73 -14.14 -2.73
N LYS A 36 -14.46 -13.02 -2.75
CA LYS A 36 -14.92 -12.39 -4.01
C LYS A 36 -13.96 -11.27 -4.41
N TYR A 37 -13.69 -11.13 -5.71
CA TYR A 37 -12.83 -10.05 -6.22
C TYR A 37 -13.42 -8.65 -5.92
N THR A 38 -14.75 -8.55 -5.76
CA THR A 38 -15.46 -7.32 -5.36
C THR A 38 -15.10 -6.83 -3.96
N ASN A 39 -14.42 -7.65 -3.15
CA ASN A 39 -13.92 -7.26 -1.83
C ASN A 39 -12.60 -6.47 -1.92
N ILE A 40 -11.98 -6.42 -3.12
CA ILE A 40 -10.79 -5.61 -3.36
C ILE A 40 -11.22 -4.16 -3.62
N PRO A 41 -10.76 -3.18 -2.83
CA PRO A 41 -11.02 -1.79 -3.13
C PRO A 41 -10.27 -1.34 -4.39
N GLU A 42 -10.99 -1.04 -5.48
CA GLU A 42 -10.39 -0.57 -6.74
C GLU A 42 -9.53 0.67 -6.53
N THR A 43 -10.02 1.58 -5.68
CA THR A 43 -9.29 2.79 -5.32
C THR A 43 -7.90 2.52 -4.76
N MET A 44 -7.72 1.42 -3.99
CA MET A 44 -6.42 1.02 -3.46
C MET A 44 -5.44 0.67 -4.59
N LEU A 45 -5.88 -0.08 -5.60
CA LEU A 45 -5.04 -0.46 -6.73
C LEU A 45 -4.62 0.77 -7.53
N ILE A 46 -5.57 1.66 -7.84
CA ILE A 46 -5.31 2.91 -8.56
C ILE A 46 -4.32 3.80 -7.78
N PHE A 47 -4.54 4.01 -6.49
CA PHE A 47 -3.65 4.83 -5.67
C PHE A 47 -2.24 4.24 -5.56
N ASN A 48 -2.11 2.91 -5.48
CA ASN A 48 -0.80 2.26 -5.45
C ASN A 48 -0.02 2.46 -6.75
N ILE A 49 -0.67 2.33 -7.91
CA ILE A 49 -0.06 2.60 -9.22
C ILE A 49 0.36 4.06 -9.33
N LEU A 50 -0.54 5.00 -9.02
CA LEU A 50 -0.26 6.44 -9.07
C LEU A 50 0.89 6.81 -8.13
N CYS A 51 0.87 6.36 -6.89
CA CYS A 51 1.90 6.66 -5.91
C CYS A 51 3.26 6.10 -6.35
N SER A 52 3.30 4.83 -6.78
CA SER A 52 4.54 4.19 -7.23
C SER A 52 5.08 4.84 -8.51
N SER A 53 4.23 5.25 -9.46
CA SER A 53 4.62 5.99 -10.66
C SER A 53 5.23 7.34 -10.31
N LEU A 54 4.60 8.10 -9.42
CA LEU A 54 5.10 9.42 -8.98
C LEU A 54 6.47 9.30 -8.32
N TRP A 55 6.66 8.34 -7.41
CA TRP A 55 7.94 8.11 -6.77
C TRP A 55 8.99 7.59 -7.75
N ALA A 56 8.64 6.73 -8.70
CA ALA A 56 9.56 6.28 -9.74
C ALA A 56 10.04 7.45 -10.61
N CYS A 57 9.12 8.31 -11.07
CA CYS A 57 9.48 9.52 -11.84
C CYS A 57 10.31 10.50 -11.01
N TYR A 58 9.95 10.70 -9.73
CA TYR A 58 10.69 11.58 -8.83
C TYR A 58 12.16 11.16 -8.70
N TRP A 59 12.41 9.86 -8.41
CA TRP A 59 13.76 9.34 -8.27
C TRP A 59 14.50 9.25 -9.60
N TYR A 60 13.79 9.01 -10.71
CA TYR A 60 14.38 9.07 -12.05
C TYR A 60 14.93 10.46 -12.39
N LEU A 61 14.15 11.50 -12.08
CA LEU A 61 14.52 12.88 -12.36
C LEU A 61 15.62 13.42 -11.42
N GLN A 62 15.85 12.78 -10.26
CA GLN A 62 16.90 13.21 -9.32
C GLN A 62 18.29 12.66 -9.65
N GLU A 63 18.42 11.75 -10.63
CA GLU A 63 19.67 11.07 -10.96
C GLU A 63 20.39 10.45 -9.73
N ASP A 64 21.38 9.58 -9.93
CA ASP A 64 22.22 8.96 -8.88
C ASP A 64 21.52 8.30 -7.67
N LYS A 65 20.20 8.13 -7.71
CA LYS A 65 19.39 7.50 -6.63
C LYS A 65 18.85 6.14 -7.06
N PHE A 66 19.76 5.23 -7.44
CA PHE A 66 19.37 3.91 -7.97
C PHE A 66 18.46 3.09 -7.06
N VAL A 67 18.77 2.99 -5.75
CA VAL A 67 18.01 2.11 -4.83
C VAL A 67 16.58 2.62 -4.61
N PRO A 68 16.34 3.90 -4.31
CA PRO A 68 14.98 4.44 -4.24
C PRO A 68 14.20 4.31 -5.55
N PHE A 69 14.86 4.56 -6.70
CA PHE A 69 14.25 4.34 -8.01
C PHE A 69 13.84 2.88 -8.22
N PHE A 70 14.76 1.94 -7.94
CA PHE A 70 14.48 0.50 -8.01
C PHE A 70 13.31 0.11 -7.10
N SER A 71 13.28 0.64 -5.87
CA SER A 71 12.19 0.38 -4.92
C SER A 71 10.83 0.84 -5.46
N ALA A 72 10.77 2.04 -6.02
CA ALA A 72 9.55 2.59 -6.61
C ALA A 72 9.11 1.80 -7.85
N MET A 73 10.04 1.40 -8.71
CA MET A 73 9.77 0.55 -9.88
C MET A 73 9.28 -0.85 -9.49
N ALA A 74 9.86 -1.45 -8.44
CA ALA A 74 9.37 -2.72 -7.90
C ALA A 74 7.94 -2.58 -7.35
N GLY A 75 7.65 -1.49 -6.64
CA GLY A 75 6.30 -1.17 -6.17
C GLY A 75 5.31 -0.99 -7.32
N LEU A 76 5.70 -0.27 -8.38
CA LEU A 76 4.89 -0.09 -9.58
C LEU A 76 4.60 -1.43 -10.27
N GLY A 77 5.62 -2.25 -10.49
CA GLY A 77 5.46 -3.56 -11.12
C GLY A 77 4.54 -4.49 -10.34
N LEU A 78 4.63 -4.52 -9.00
CA LEU A 78 3.72 -5.31 -8.16
C LEU A 78 2.29 -4.75 -8.20
N SER A 79 2.12 -3.43 -8.16
CA SER A 79 0.80 -2.79 -8.26
C SER A 79 0.13 -3.09 -9.59
N GLU A 80 0.88 -3.05 -10.70
CA GLU A 80 0.41 -3.44 -12.03
C GLU A 80 -0.01 -4.91 -12.09
N ILE A 81 0.79 -5.82 -11.53
CA ILE A 81 0.45 -7.25 -11.48
C ILE A 81 -0.88 -7.46 -10.77
N PHE A 82 -1.10 -6.83 -9.60
CA PHE A 82 -2.35 -6.98 -8.87
C PHE A 82 -3.53 -6.30 -9.56
N SER A 83 -3.33 -5.18 -10.24
CA SER A 83 -4.37 -4.54 -11.03
C SER A 83 -4.77 -5.41 -12.23
N LEU A 84 -3.81 -5.97 -12.96
CA LEU A 84 -4.06 -6.89 -14.06
C LEU A 84 -4.78 -8.18 -13.60
N LEU A 85 -4.44 -8.71 -12.41
CA LEU A 85 -5.18 -9.82 -11.81
C LEU A 85 -6.62 -9.42 -11.48
N TYR A 86 -6.83 -8.23 -10.93
CA TYR A 86 -8.18 -7.70 -10.69
C TYR A 86 -8.98 -7.61 -11.99
N LEU A 87 -8.41 -7.01 -13.04
CA LEU A 87 -9.06 -6.89 -14.34
C LEU A 87 -9.42 -8.24 -14.95
N TYR A 88 -8.62 -9.29 -14.73
CA TYR A 88 -8.92 -10.64 -15.18
C TYR A 88 -10.22 -11.16 -14.54
N TYR A 89 -10.41 -10.99 -13.24
CA TYR A 89 -11.65 -11.37 -12.56
C TYR A 89 -12.81 -10.45 -12.94
N PHE A 90 -12.58 -9.14 -13.01
CA PHE A 90 -13.58 -8.14 -13.42
C PHE A 90 -14.12 -8.40 -14.82
N SER A 91 -13.28 -8.83 -15.76
CA SER A 91 -13.70 -9.18 -17.13
C SER A 91 -14.55 -10.45 -17.22
N GLY A 92 -14.83 -11.12 -16.11
CA GLY A 92 -15.52 -12.41 -16.06
C GLY A 92 -14.75 -13.52 -16.78
N LYS A 93 -13.40 -13.44 -16.74
CA LYS A 93 -12.46 -14.35 -17.42
C LYS A 93 -12.61 -14.34 -18.95
N CYS A 94 -13.26 -13.32 -19.53
CA CYS A 94 -13.38 -13.14 -20.97
C CYS A 94 -12.09 -12.54 -21.52
N LEU A 95 -11.30 -13.31 -22.25
CA LEU A 95 -9.98 -12.92 -22.75
C LEU A 95 -10.00 -11.61 -23.56
N LYS A 96 -11.01 -11.40 -24.41
CA LYS A 96 -11.11 -10.17 -25.22
C LYS A 96 -11.30 -8.92 -24.35
N LYS A 97 -12.20 -8.99 -23.35
CA LYS A 97 -12.43 -7.87 -22.41
C LYS A 97 -11.19 -7.63 -21.56
N TYR A 98 -10.58 -8.70 -21.06
CA TYR A 98 -9.35 -8.61 -20.27
C TYR A 98 -8.22 -7.91 -21.04
N LEU A 99 -7.95 -8.36 -22.27
CA LEU A 99 -6.89 -7.77 -23.10
C LEU A 99 -7.17 -6.29 -23.41
N LEU A 100 -8.43 -5.94 -23.66
CA LEU A 100 -8.80 -4.53 -23.89
C LEU A 100 -8.51 -3.67 -22.65
N PHE A 101 -8.97 -4.09 -21.47
CA PHE A 101 -8.78 -3.32 -20.23
C PHE A 101 -7.30 -3.26 -19.85
N ALA A 102 -6.56 -4.37 -19.95
CA ALA A 102 -5.13 -4.41 -19.67
C ALA A 102 -4.33 -3.49 -20.60
N LEU A 103 -4.63 -3.48 -21.90
CA LEU A 103 -3.98 -2.57 -22.84
C LEU A 103 -4.31 -1.10 -22.53
N LEU A 104 -5.55 -0.78 -22.18
CA LEU A 104 -5.93 0.58 -21.78
C LEU A 104 -5.20 1.02 -20.52
N GLU A 105 -5.14 0.18 -19.49
CA GLU A 105 -4.44 0.49 -18.25
C GLU A 105 -2.94 0.72 -18.47
N ILE A 106 -2.26 -0.22 -19.15
CA ILE A 106 -0.83 -0.10 -19.44
C ILE A 106 -0.54 1.19 -20.24
N ASN A 107 -1.37 1.51 -21.25
CA ASN A 107 -1.18 2.75 -22.00
C ASN A 107 -1.36 3.98 -21.12
N LEU A 108 -2.38 4.02 -20.24
CA LEU A 108 -2.59 5.13 -19.32
C LEU A 108 -1.40 5.32 -18.38
N VAL A 109 -0.82 4.23 -17.86
CA VAL A 109 0.36 4.31 -16.99
C VAL A 109 1.58 4.80 -17.76
N ILE A 110 1.80 4.34 -18.98
CA ILE A 110 2.89 4.82 -19.85
C ILE A 110 2.75 6.31 -20.14
N GLU A 111 1.56 6.75 -20.59
CA GLU A 111 1.28 8.15 -20.89
C GLU A 111 1.42 9.04 -19.65
N PHE A 112 0.94 8.59 -18.49
CA PHE A 112 1.08 9.31 -17.23
C PHE A 112 2.55 9.52 -16.89
N ASN A 113 3.38 8.49 -16.93
CA ASN A 113 4.80 8.58 -16.66
C ASN A 113 5.54 9.44 -17.71
N TYR A 114 5.14 9.35 -18.98
CA TYR A 114 5.67 10.20 -20.04
C TYR A 114 5.40 11.70 -19.76
N VAL A 115 4.17 12.04 -19.36
CA VAL A 115 3.80 13.41 -18.98
C VAL A 115 4.64 13.89 -17.80
N LEU A 116 4.81 13.09 -16.75
CA LEU A 116 5.59 13.45 -15.59
C LEU A 116 7.07 13.73 -15.94
N ILE A 117 7.68 12.90 -16.78
CA ILE A 117 9.10 12.98 -17.09
C ILE A 117 9.39 14.03 -18.19
N ARG A 118 8.56 14.07 -19.27
CA ARG A 118 8.86 14.85 -20.47
C ARG A 118 8.18 16.20 -20.52
N ILE A 119 7.00 16.33 -19.91
CA ILE A 119 6.23 17.58 -19.94
C ILE A 119 6.49 18.38 -18.67
N ILE A 120 6.39 17.76 -17.51
CA ILE A 120 6.67 18.42 -16.25
C ILE A 120 8.19 18.56 -16.07
N GLY A 121 8.94 17.44 -16.08
CA GLY A 121 10.40 17.38 -16.06
C GLY A 121 11.08 17.99 -14.82
N ASP A 122 10.32 18.50 -13.88
CA ASP A 122 10.79 19.10 -12.63
C ASP A 122 10.56 18.12 -11.46
N TYR A 123 11.67 17.61 -10.92
CA TYR A 123 11.61 16.66 -9.81
C TYR A 123 10.92 17.24 -8.56
N SER A 124 11.08 18.55 -8.31
CA SER A 124 10.44 19.18 -7.13
C SER A 124 8.94 19.23 -7.28
N MET A 125 8.42 19.53 -8.47
CA MET A 125 6.99 19.53 -8.75
C MET A 125 6.42 18.11 -8.67
N VAL A 126 7.09 17.12 -9.27
CA VAL A 126 6.71 15.71 -9.19
C VAL A 126 6.73 15.23 -7.74
N GLY A 127 7.77 15.60 -6.97
CA GLY A 127 7.90 15.28 -5.54
C GLY A 127 6.76 15.88 -4.71
N ASN A 128 6.38 17.12 -4.95
CA ASN A 128 5.23 17.75 -4.27
C ASN A 128 3.93 16.99 -4.53
N ILE A 129 3.68 16.59 -5.79
CA ILE A 129 2.50 15.80 -6.16
C ILE A 129 2.57 14.41 -5.46
N ALA A 130 3.74 13.77 -5.47
CA ALA A 130 3.95 12.48 -4.81
C ALA A 130 3.65 12.54 -3.31
N VAL A 131 4.09 13.59 -2.62
CA VAL A 131 3.81 13.83 -1.19
C VAL A 131 2.31 13.94 -0.96
N VAL A 132 1.59 14.74 -1.76
CA VAL A 132 0.13 14.91 -1.62
C VAL A 132 -0.59 13.58 -1.83
N VAL A 133 -0.28 12.86 -2.89
CA VAL A 133 -0.90 11.54 -3.18
C VAL A 133 -0.58 10.54 -2.07
N ASN A 134 0.66 10.52 -1.58
CA ASN A 134 1.05 9.64 -0.47
C ASN A 134 0.27 9.95 0.81
N ILE A 135 0.07 11.23 1.15
CA ILE A 135 -0.73 11.62 2.32
C ILE A 135 -2.18 11.15 2.18
N LEU A 136 -2.76 11.23 0.98
CA LEU A 136 -4.11 10.75 0.72
C LEU A 136 -4.26 9.23 0.98
N THR A 137 -3.20 8.44 0.84
CA THR A 137 -3.25 7.00 1.18
C THR A 137 -3.50 6.73 2.67
N TYR A 138 -3.25 7.70 3.55
CA TYR A 138 -3.53 7.56 4.99
C TYR A 138 -5.00 7.77 5.37
N ILE A 139 -5.86 8.16 4.43
CA ILE A 139 -7.31 8.35 4.69
C ILE A 139 -7.95 7.02 5.13
N ALA A 140 -7.64 5.91 4.45
CA ALA A 140 -8.21 4.61 4.78
C ALA A 140 -7.80 4.11 6.19
N PRO A 141 -6.52 4.12 6.59
CA PRO A 141 -6.12 3.85 7.97
C PRO A 141 -6.78 4.77 9.00
N GLY A 142 -6.95 6.06 8.66
CA GLY A 142 -7.64 7.03 9.51
C GLY A 142 -9.11 6.67 9.73
N GLN A 143 -9.82 6.21 8.72
CA GLN A 143 -11.20 5.72 8.84
C GLN A 143 -11.31 4.49 9.74
N ASN A 144 -10.31 3.60 9.72
CA ASN A 144 -10.28 2.43 10.60
C ASN A 144 -10.19 2.84 12.08
N ILE A 145 -9.42 3.87 12.42
CA ILE A 145 -9.37 4.41 13.79
C ILE A 145 -10.77 4.84 14.25
N ILE A 146 -11.50 5.58 13.41
CA ILE A 146 -12.85 6.04 13.72
C ILE A 146 -13.81 4.85 13.92
N LYS A 147 -13.72 3.83 13.07
CA LYS A 147 -14.52 2.60 13.20
C LYS A 147 -14.22 1.87 14.51
N VAL A 148 -12.94 1.66 14.83
CA VAL A 148 -12.54 1.02 16.10
C VAL A 148 -13.06 1.78 17.31
N CYS A 149 -13.00 3.11 17.31
CA CYS A 149 -13.53 3.93 18.39
C CYS A 149 -15.04 3.80 18.55
N LYS A 150 -15.79 3.65 17.42
CA LYS A 150 -17.26 3.49 17.44
C LYS A 150 -17.69 2.08 17.83
N GLU A 151 -17.04 1.07 17.25
CA GLU A 151 -17.42 -0.34 17.38
C GLU A 151 -16.72 -1.04 18.55
N LYS A 152 -15.73 -0.37 19.17
CA LYS A 152 -14.86 -0.90 20.25
C LYS A 152 -14.15 -2.20 19.85
N ASN A 153 -13.97 -2.43 18.55
CA ASN A 153 -13.40 -3.64 18.00
C ASN A 153 -11.96 -3.39 17.50
N TYR A 154 -10.97 -3.78 18.30
CA TYR A 154 -9.55 -3.63 17.98
C TYR A 154 -9.10 -4.44 16.73
N ARG A 155 -9.82 -5.51 16.38
CA ARG A 155 -9.51 -6.39 15.23
C ARG A 155 -9.62 -5.67 13.88
N LEU A 156 -10.31 -4.53 13.83
CA LEU A 156 -10.38 -3.69 12.63
C LEU A 156 -9.05 -2.99 12.28
N ILE A 157 -8.09 -2.95 13.23
CA ILE A 157 -6.73 -2.48 12.96
C ILE A 157 -5.82 -3.68 12.75
N PRO A 158 -5.29 -3.91 11.52
CA PRO A 158 -4.33 -4.99 11.25
C PRO A 158 -2.95 -4.62 11.83
N ILE A 159 -2.73 -4.89 13.12
CA ILE A 159 -1.54 -4.43 13.85
C ILE A 159 -0.22 -4.88 13.21
N ALA A 160 -0.15 -6.10 12.68
CA ALA A 160 1.06 -6.59 12.00
C ALA A 160 1.41 -5.74 10.78
N SER A 161 0.42 -5.39 9.94
CA SER A 161 0.59 -4.51 8.80
C SER A 161 0.97 -3.09 9.23
N THR A 162 0.35 -2.58 10.31
CA THR A 162 0.65 -1.27 10.89
C THR A 162 2.12 -1.18 11.34
N LEU A 163 2.60 -2.18 12.07
CA LEU A 163 3.99 -2.22 12.55
C LEU A 163 5.00 -2.39 11.41
N SER A 164 4.67 -3.22 10.42
CA SER A 164 5.49 -3.37 9.21
C SER A 164 5.56 -2.07 8.41
N GLY A 165 4.43 -1.38 8.26
CA GLY A 165 4.36 -0.06 7.62
C GLY A 165 5.16 0.99 8.39
N ALA A 166 5.11 0.98 9.73
CA ALA A 166 5.93 1.86 10.58
C ALA A 166 7.43 1.60 10.37
N SER A 167 7.85 0.35 10.29
CA SER A 167 9.26 -0.03 10.05
C SER A 167 9.74 0.44 8.68
N CYS A 168 8.88 0.32 7.65
CA CYS A 168 9.15 0.84 6.32
C CYS A 168 9.28 2.37 6.33
N ALA A 169 8.30 3.06 6.93
CA ALA A 169 8.30 4.52 7.03
C ALA A 169 9.52 5.03 7.83
N LEU A 170 9.94 4.34 8.90
CA LEU A 170 11.13 4.69 9.66
C LEU A 170 12.39 4.57 8.80
N SER A 171 12.53 3.51 8.03
CA SER A 171 13.69 3.34 7.13
C SER A 171 13.77 4.47 6.09
N TRP A 172 12.65 4.80 5.44
CA TRP A 172 12.60 5.89 4.46
C TRP A 172 12.75 7.28 5.11
N LEU A 173 12.25 7.48 6.33
CA LEU A 173 12.47 8.72 7.07
C LEU A 173 13.96 8.91 7.39
N LEU A 174 14.63 7.89 7.90
CA LEU A 174 16.07 7.94 8.19
C LEU A 174 16.87 8.20 6.91
N PHE A 175 16.53 7.52 5.82
CA PHE A 175 17.13 7.78 4.52
C PHE A 175 16.94 9.25 4.10
N GLY A 176 15.71 9.77 4.13
CA GLY A 176 15.38 11.15 3.76
C GLY A 176 16.14 12.19 4.60
N ILE A 177 16.30 11.95 5.91
CA ILE A 177 17.09 12.82 6.80
C ILE A 177 18.56 12.84 6.39
N LEU A 178 19.14 11.66 6.11
CA LEU A 178 20.55 11.55 5.74
C LEU A 178 20.87 12.22 4.40
N ILE A 179 19.96 12.17 3.43
CA ILE A 179 20.15 12.84 2.13
C ILE A 179 19.53 14.24 2.09
N LYS A 180 18.90 14.70 3.19
CA LYS A 180 18.22 16.00 3.34
C LYS A 180 17.09 16.22 2.33
N ASP A 181 16.35 15.16 2.00
CA ASP A 181 15.24 15.21 1.07
C ASP A 181 13.90 15.39 1.78
N ILE A 182 13.35 16.59 1.69
CA ILE A 182 12.11 16.98 2.35
C ILE A 182 10.89 16.21 1.82
N HIS A 183 10.88 15.84 0.53
CA HIS A 183 9.78 15.11 -0.07
C HIS A 183 9.68 13.69 0.50
N THR A 184 10.80 13.07 0.86
CA THR A 184 10.82 11.78 1.56
C THR A 184 10.53 11.93 3.06
N ILE A 185 11.02 12.99 3.71
CA ILE A 185 10.83 13.21 5.15
C ILE A 185 9.35 13.39 5.51
N ILE A 186 8.64 14.29 4.81
CA ILE A 186 7.26 14.66 5.17
C ILE A 186 6.30 13.46 5.21
N PRO A 187 6.11 12.68 4.12
CA PRO A 187 5.13 11.60 4.13
C PRO A 187 5.49 10.48 5.09
N ASN A 188 6.78 10.17 5.25
CA ASN A 188 7.21 9.11 6.16
C ASN A 188 7.08 9.52 7.64
N SER A 189 7.29 10.79 7.98
CA SER A 189 7.00 11.33 9.31
C SER A 189 5.51 11.20 9.64
N LEU A 190 4.63 11.59 8.71
CA LEU A 190 3.19 11.44 8.87
C LEU A 190 2.79 9.97 8.97
N GLY A 191 3.39 9.09 8.16
CA GLY A 191 3.17 7.64 8.24
C GLY A 191 3.49 7.07 9.63
N LEU A 192 4.58 7.48 10.25
CA LEU A 192 4.93 7.09 11.62
C LEU A 192 3.92 7.62 12.66
N ILE A 193 3.46 8.86 12.51
CA ILE A 193 2.43 9.44 13.39
C ILE A 193 1.14 8.62 13.29
N PHE A 194 0.68 8.32 12.08
CA PHE A 194 -0.51 7.48 11.87
C PHE A 194 -0.33 6.07 12.41
N ALA A 195 0.83 5.45 12.21
CA ALA A 195 1.12 4.14 12.77
C ALA A 195 1.12 4.14 14.29
N ALA A 196 1.66 5.18 14.93
CA ALA A 196 1.62 5.34 16.37
C ALA A 196 0.18 5.47 16.88
N ILE A 197 -0.66 6.32 16.26
CA ILE A 197 -2.07 6.49 16.63
C ILE A 197 -2.82 5.16 16.49
N ASN A 198 -2.64 4.44 15.37
CA ASN A 198 -3.26 3.12 15.16
C ASN A 198 -2.82 2.12 16.24
N SER A 199 -1.51 2.07 16.57
CA SER A 199 -0.99 1.14 17.56
C SER A 199 -1.51 1.45 18.97
N PHE A 200 -1.58 2.72 19.36
CA PHE A 200 -2.17 3.14 20.63
C PHE A 200 -3.66 2.82 20.70
N THR A 201 -4.41 3.10 19.63
CA THR A 201 -5.84 2.78 19.54
C THR A 201 -6.05 1.27 19.68
N TRP A 202 -5.28 0.48 18.93
CA TRP A 202 -5.33 -0.97 19.03
C TRP A 202 -5.03 -1.47 20.45
N ALA A 203 -3.94 -1.00 21.06
CA ALA A 203 -3.53 -1.40 22.42
C ALA A 203 -4.59 -1.03 23.46
N TYR A 204 -5.16 0.18 23.38
CA TYR A 204 -6.20 0.63 24.30
C TYR A 204 -7.42 -0.29 24.27
N PHE A 205 -7.97 -0.57 23.09
CA PHE A 205 -9.16 -1.45 22.97
C PHE A 205 -8.82 -2.92 23.20
N TYR A 206 -7.60 -3.36 22.90
CA TYR A 206 -7.14 -4.71 23.23
C TYR A 206 -7.03 -4.93 24.74
N CYS A 207 -6.52 -3.98 25.51
CA CYS A 207 -6.38 -4.08 26.96
C CYS A 207 -7.74 -3.96 27.69
N ASN A 208 -8.69 -3.21 27.11
CA ASN A 208 -10.01 -2.98 27.71
C ASN A 208 -11.10 -3.89 27.13
N ARG A 209 -10.75 -4.97 26.42
CA ARG A 209 -11.72 -5.92 25.90
C ARG A 209 -12.32 -6.78 27.00
N ASP A 210 -13.61 -7.03 26.93
CA ASP A 210 -14.24 -8.06 27.77
C ASP A 210 -13.85 -9.46 27.28
N LYS A 211 -13.43 -10.34 28.21
CA LYS A 211 -12.99 -11.70 27.86
C LYS A 211 -14.10 -12.54 27.22
N ASN A 212 -15.35 -12.23 27.52
CA ASN A 212 -16.54 -12.89 26.96
C ASN A 212 -16.73 -12.60 25.47
N ASP A 213 -16.30 -11.40 24.99
CA ASP A 213 -16.37 -11.04 23.58
C ASP A 213 -15.40 -11.87 22.71
N ASP A 214 -14.27 -12.31 23.28
CA ASP A 214 -13.31 -13.16 22.56
C ASP A 214 -13.82 -14.59 22.35
N GLU A 215 -14.58 -15.14 23.31
CA GLU A 215 -15.19 -16.47 23.19
C GLU A 215 -16.36 -16.47 22.19
N GLU A 216 -17.23 -15.46 22.23
CA GLU A 216 -18.36 -15.34 21.31
C GLU A 216 -17.93 -15.10 19.86
N ASN A 217 -16.88 -14.29 19.64
CA ASN A 217 -16.34 -14.04 18.30
C ASN A 217 -15.49 -15.22 17.78
N GLY A 218 -14.76 -15.92 18.65
CA GLY A 218 -14.06 -17.15 18.29
C GLY A 218 -15.02 -18.27 17.88
N GLN A 219 -16.18 -18.37 18.53
CA GLN A 219 -17.25 -19.31 18.14
C GLN A 219 -17.93 -18.91 16.82
N LYS A 220 -18.12 -17.61 16.55
CA LYS A 220 -18.67 -17.13 15.27
C LYS A 220 -17.72 -17.39 14.09
N GLU A 221 -16.40 -17.27 14.27
CA GLU A 221 -15.41 -17.64 13.24
C GLU A 221 -15.36 -19.16 12.99
N LEU A 222 -15.64 -19.99 14.02
CA LEU A 222 -15.70 -21.44 13.89
C LEU A 222 -17.06 -21.96 13.35
N ILE A 223 -18.13 -21.18 13.50
CA ILE A 223 -19.50 -21.54 13.10
C ILE A 223 -19.85 -21.00 11.71
N THR A 224 -19.02 -20.20 11.07
CA THR A 224 -19.10 -19.87 9.64
C THR A 224 -18.21 -20.80 8.79
N PRO A 225 -18.47 -22.12 8.80
CA PRO A 225 -18.03 -22.96 7.71
C PRO A 225 -19.18 -23.05 6.72
N GLU A 226 -18.87 -22.83 5.45
CA GLU A 226 -19.59 -23.50 4.37
C GLU A 226 -21.12 -23.62 4.54
N LYS A 227 -21.87 -22.61 4.13
CA LYS A 227 -23.18 -22.82 3.49
C LYS A 227 -23.58 -21.57 2.74
N GLU A 228 -23.21 -21.54 1.50
CA GLU A 228 -24.12 -21.23 0.39
C GLU A 228 -23.48 -21.79 -0.88
N GLU A 229 -23.69 -23.12 -1.05
CA GLU A 229 -23.82 -23.73 -2.36
C GLU A 229 -25.07 -23.15 -3.02
N ILE A 230 -24.88 -22.75 -4.21
CA ILE A 230 -25.71 -22.69 -5.42
C ILE A 230 -25.50 -21.32 -6.09
#